data_eba5adbfb8be9f67b8af00e5c84ed666
#
_entry.id   eba5adbfb8be9f67b8af00e5c84ed666
#
_cell.length_a   1.000
_cell.length_b   1.000
_cell.length_c   1.000
_cell.angle_alpha   90.00
_cell.angle_beta   90.00
_cell.angle_gamma   90.00
#
_symmetry.space_group_name_H-M   'P 1'
#
loop_
_entity.id
_entity.type
_entity.pdbx_description
1 polymer ?
#
loop_
_entity_poly.entity_id
_entity_poly.type
_entity_poly.pdbx_seq_one_letter_code
_entity_poly.pdbx_strand_id
1 'polypeptide(L)'
;MRLRKALLLFVFTLFTLSNALGMTEDEAKSAIQEYFQSGHPEKAINLANQFKEKSPELKRLAFIAAVKAANTQYAGRFLPFKNPDAELNFYIGRYYEEMGNLTKAMDFYTSFQGDNMFAAPCYYQAGRCAERKDDFIKAEIYYDLALAAERTYKPAYAALARVKEQLGKKEEAEKVARGNYSTMARGEKNFAPPQVKPLKTLPANFKGKKSGQIVRACLAEKITSFNLTVNKTGEVFNINYEKGAILVYKQGKLIKGTTSPYRISNKDGIIKLTDIRTKSGPSGSLPTGSMFRGDLEIRIKDKALMLINHIDLEEYLYGVLPSEMFTEWHYEALKAQAVAARSYILLKMQSSTTAEYDVYVGKNTAYRGYNREKPQTTAAVDETFGIALFTPLGSPIDALFCTNSGGYTSSPATAWGSQNQGFLAPVPDKKVKANTTAPSPGQMAEFIKSPPPMYCYVAPYASYPSYRWCVQYSREELENLVDPQHTIGYIKGVQVNSRDISGRVTSFTVQGTLGVIVIGSRDIRAKLGGLKSSMFVCEYQLARNGLPNTFLFIGGGWGHGVGLCQTGAAGMAVSGIKFRDILKHYYPEAIIKDKCY
;
A
#
# COMPACT_ATOMS: atom_id res chain seq x y z
N MET A 1 33.47 -17.19 33.78
CA MET A 1 32.54 -16.72 32.76
C MET A 1 31.78 -17.84 32.02
N ARG A 2 32.35 -18.98 31.75
CA ARG A 2 31.66 -20.12 31.09
C ARG A 2 30.64 -20.84 31.96
N LEU A 3 30.85 -20.97 33.29
CA LEU A 3 29.87 -21.57 34.22
C LEU A 3 28.62 -20.72 34.43
N ARG A 4 28.72 -19.38 34.42
CA ARG A 4 27.53 -18.49 34.52
C ARG A 4 26.65 -18.53 33.28
N LYS A 5 27.22 -18.70 32.08
CA LYS A 5 26.42 -18.88 30.85
C LYS A 5 25.71 -20.23 30.77
N ALA A 6 26.37 -21.31 31.27
CA ALA A 6 25.75 -22.63 31.35
C ALA A 6 24.62 -22.66 32.40
N LEU A 7 24.81 -21.98 33.54
CA LEU A 7 23.77 -21.87 34.59
C LEU A 7 22.56 -21.02 34.14
N LEU A 8 22.80 -19.94 33.39
CA LEU A 8 21.72 -19.13 32.80
C LEU A 8 20.94 -19.90 31.70
N LEU A 9 21.62 -20.70 30.88
CA LEU A 9 20.97 -21.58 29.90
C LEU A 9 20.17 -22.70 30.59
N PHE A 10 20.69 -23.27 31.66
CA PHE A 10 20.02 -24.33 32.42
C PHE A 10 18.83 -23.81 33.25
N VAL A 11 18.93 -22.61 33.82
CA VAL A 11 17.82 -21.94 34.50
C VAL A 11 16.74 -21.51 33.48
N PHE A 12 17.13 -21.04 32.29
CA PHE A 12 16.16 -20.69 31.24
C PHE A 12 15.44 -21.93 30.66
N THR A 13 16.11 -23.08 30.54
CA THR A 13 15.47 -24.34 30.11
C THR A 13 14.61 -24.97 31.20
N LEU A 14 14.96 -24.84 32.48
CA LEU A 14 14.10 -25.28 33.61
C LEU A 14 12.90 -24.35 33.80
N PHE A 15 13.05 -23.04 33.60
CA PHE A 15 11.95 -22.08 33.69
C PHE A 15 10.89 -22.28 32.56
N THR A 16 11.32 -22.73 31.37
CA THR A 16 10.39 -23.07 30.28
C THR A 16 9.68 -24.41 30.49
N LEU A 17 10.25 -25.35 31.23
CA LEU A 17 9.61 -26.64 31.56
C LEU A 17 8.63 -26.55 32.75
N SER A 18 8.85 -25.66 33.70
CA SER A 18 7.95 -25.50 34.86
C SER A 18 6.73 -24.63 34.61
N ASN A 19 6.77 -23.72 33.64
CA ASN A 19 5.66 -22.84 33.29
C ASN A 19 4.58 -23.51 32.40
N ALA A 20 4.85 -24.61 31.76
CA ALA A 20 3.87 -25.26 30.86
C ALA A 20 2.76 -26.00 31.63
N LEU A 21 2.93 -26.33 32.91
CA LEU A 21 1.93 -26.99 33.75
C LEU A 21 0.78 -26.05 34.22
N GLY A 22 0.90 -24.73 33.97
CA GLY A 22 -0.12 -23.74 34.31
C GLY A 22 -0.57 -22.84 33.17
N MET A 23 -0.02 -23.04 31.96
CA MET A 23 -0.34 -22.21 30.80
C MET A 23 -1.71 -22.59 30.22
N THR A 24 -2.53 -21.58 29.92
CA THR A 24 -3.79 -21.77 29.19
C THR A 24 -3.53 -22.10 27.72
N GLU A 25 -4.52 -22.66 27.05
CA GLU A 25 -4.42 -22.95 25.63
C GLU A 25 -4.20 -21.69 24.77
N ASP A 26 -4.81 -20.56 25.15
CA ASP A 26 -4.66 -19.30 24.43
C ASP A 26 -3.26 -18.68 24.61
N GLU A 27 -2.68 -18.80 25.78
CA GLU A 27 -1.27 -18.44 26.02
C GLU A 27 -0.33 -19.33 25.19
N ALA A 28 -0.62 -20.64 25.10
CA ALA A 28 0.16 -21.55 24.25
C ALA A 28 0.06 -21.20 22.76
N LYS A 29 -1.14 -20.88 22.27
CA LYS A 29 -1.32 -20.42 20.88
C LYS A 29 -0.52 -19.16 20.60
N SER A 30 -0.56 -18.17 21.50
CA SER A 30 0.24 -16.94 21.38
C SER A 30 1.73 -17.23 21.36
N ALA A 31 2.25 -18.05 22.26
CA ALA A 31 3.65 -18.44 22.32
C ALA A 31 4.11 -19.22 21.05
N ILE A 32 3.25 -20.08 20.50
CA ILE A 32 3.52 -20.78 19.23
C ILE A 32 3.69 -19.76 18.10
N GLN A 33 2.85 -18.74 18.02
CA GLN A 33 2.97 -17.69 17.01
C GLN A 33 4.28 -16.88 17.18
N GLU A 34 4.72 -16.65 18.41
CA GLU A 34 6.02 -16.03 18.70
C GLU A 34 7.19 -16.92 18.23
N TYR A 35 7.12 -18.23 18.45
CA TYR A 35 8.11 -19.16 17.92
C TYR A 35 8.17 -19.17 16.39
N PHE A 36 7.05 -19.00 15.70
CA PHE A 36 7.06 -18.87 14.24
C PHE A 36 7.81 -17.63 13.77
N GLN A 37 7.66 -16.51 14.45
CA GLN A 37 8.33 -15.25 14.10
C GLN A 37 9.80 -15.21 14.53
N SER A 38 10.16 -15.94 15.59
CA SER A 38 11.57 -16.07 16.03
C SER A 38 12.32 -17.21 15.34
N GLY A 39 11.65 -17.97 14.45
CA GLY A 39 12.26 -19.06 13.68
C GLY A 39 12.60 -20.31 14.48
N HIS A 40 11.82 -20.60 15.49
CA HIS A 40 11.95 -21.78 16.36
C HIS A 40 10.75 -22.73 16.23
N PRO A 41 10.46 -23.27 15.02
CA PRO A 41 9.29 -24.14 14.85
C PRO A 41 9.39 -25.43 15.67
N GLU A 42 10.58 -25.89 16.02
CA GLU A 42 10.81 -27.03 16.92
C GLU A 42 10.30 -26.75 18.35
N LYS A 43 10.43 -25.51 18.84
CA LYS A 43 9.86 -25.11 20.15
C LYS A 43 8.35 -25.07 20.11
N ALA A 44 7.78 -24.64 18.97
CA ALA A 44 6.32 -24.66 18.76
C ALA A 44 5.79 -26.10 18.78
N ILE A 45 6.48 -27.06 18.14
CA ILE A 45 6.14 -28.50 18.20
C ILE A 45 6.18 -28.98 19.64
N ASN A 46 7.27 -28.70 20.37
CA ASN A 46 7.44 -29.15 21.74
C ASN A 46 6.35 -28.58 22.66
N LEU A 47 6.02 -27.31 22.52
CA LEU A 47 4.95 -26.68 23.31
C LEU A 47 3.59 -27.31 22.98
N ALA A 48 3.25 -27.46 21.70
CA ALA A 48 1.98 -28.08 21.30
C ALA A 48 1.86 -29.54 21.78
N ASN A 49 2.98 -30.25 21.96
CA ASN A 49 2.99 -31.64 22.44
C ASN A 49 2.73 -31.78 23.95
N GLN A 50 2.88 -30.71 24.72
CA GLN A 50 2.60 -30.74 26.17
C GLN A 50 1.11 -30.82 26.50
N PHE A 51 0.26 -30.45 25.53
CA PHE A 51 -1.19 -30.59 25.68
C PHE A 51 -1.63 -31.99 25.29
N LYS A 52 -2.12 -32.78 26.24
CA LYS A 52 -2.56 -34.17 26.05
C LYS A 52 -3.74 -34.27 25.08
N GLU A 53 -4.73 -33.39 25.26
CA GLU A 53 -5.85 -33.22 24.36
C GLU A 53 -5.69 -31.92 23.61
N LYS A 54 -5.38 -32.01 22.31
CA LYS A 54 -5.21 -30.84 21.48
C LYS A 54 -6.53 -30.43 20.86
N SER A 55 -6.89 -29.17 21.05
CA SER A 55 -7.98 -28.58 20.26
C SER A 55 -7.67 -28.66 18.76
N PRO A 56 -8.67 -28.52 17.89
CA PRO A 56 -8.45 -28.43 16.44
C PRO A 56 -7.42 -27.37 16.06
N GLU A 57 -7.40 -26.25 16.76
CA GLU A 57 -6.47 -25.15 16.49
C GLU A 57 -5.04 -25.51 16.93
N LEU A 58 -4.81 -26.12 18.08
CA LEU A 58 -3.48 -26.62 18.47
C LEU A 58 -2.96 -27.69 17.53
N LYS A 59 -3.84 -28.59 17.02
CA LYS A 59 -3.47 -29.58 15.98
C LYS A 59 -3.02 -28.89 14.71
N ARG A 60 -3.77 -27.87 14.28
CA ARG A 60 -3.42 -27.03 13.12
C ARG A 60 -2.06 -26.37 13.29
N LEU A 61 -1.82 -25.72 14.42
CA LEU A 61 -0.55 -25.03 14.71
C LEU A 61 0.62 -26.02 14.83
N ALA A 62 0.41 -27.21 15.41
CA ALA A 62 1.44 -28.25 15.47
C ALA A 62 1.81 -28.79 14.08
N PHE A 63 0.83 -28.95 13.20
CA PHE A 63 1.05 -29.31 11.80
C PHE A 63 1.88 -28.23 11.08
N ILE A 64 1.45 -26.95 11.18
CA ILE A 64 2.15 -25.82 10.58
C ILE A 64 3.60 -25.72 11.09
N ALA A 65 3.80 -25.91 12.39
CA ALA A 65 5.14 -25.95 13.00
C ALA A 65 6.01 -27.06 12.38
N ALA A 66 5.44 -28.24 12.21
CA ALA A 66 6.16 -29.38 11.62
C ALA A 66 6.54 -29.13 10.15
N VAL A 67 5.64 -28.52 9.36
CA VAL A 67 5.96 -28.14 7.97
C VAL A 67 7.05 -27.06 7.95
N LYS A 68 6.99 -26.07 8.83
CA LYS A 68 8.02 -25.01 8.95
C LYS A 68 9.38 -25.57 9.35
N ALA A 69 9.39 -26.60 10.17
CA ALA A 69 10.62 -27.33 10.60
C ALA A 69 11.14 -28.33 9.57
N ALA A 70 10.50 -28.44 8.39
CA ALA A 70 10.75 -29.49 7.39
C ALA A 70 10.62 -30.93 7.96
N ASN A 71 9.86 -31.10 9.04
CA ASN A 71 9.59 -32.40 9.67
C ASN A 71 8.35 -33.05 9.07
N THR A 72 8.48 -33.57 7.86
CA THR A 72 7.34 -34.17 7.10
C THR A 72 6.78 -35.42 7.76
N GLN A 73 7.61 -36.22 8.44
CA GLN A 73 7.17 -37.43 9.15
C GLN A 73 6.21 -37.07 10.30
N TYR A 74 6.54 -36.04 11.07
CA TYR A 74 5.68 -35.59 12.15
C TYR A 74 4.42 -34.88 11.62
N ALA A 75 4.56 -34.03 10.59
CA ALA A 75 3.45 -33.35 9.95
C ALA A 75 2.39 -34.33 9.42
N GLY A 76 2.81 -35.43 8.78
CA GLY A 76 1.90 -36.44 8.22
C GLY A 76 0.95 -37.09 9.23
N ARG A 77 1.27 -37.04 10.54
CA ARG A 77 0.42 -37.62 11.61
C ARG A 77 -0.88 -36.82 11.84
N PHE A 78 -0.95 -35.59 11.34
CA PHE A 78 -2.10 -34.69 11.54
C PHE A 78 -3.11 -34.74 10.38
N LEU A 79 -2.72 -35.29 9.24
CA LEU A 79 -3.57 -35.38 8.05
C LEU A 79 -4.55 -36.57 8.14
N PRO A 80 -5.76 -36.45 7.54
CA PRO A 80 -6.31 -35.27 6.85
C PRO A 80 -6.98 -34.25 7.80
N PHE A 81 -7.07 -33.00 7.35
CA PHE A 81 -7.91 -31.97 7.98
C PHE A 81 -9.27 -31.88 7.28
N LYS A 82 -10.34 -31.61 8.06
CA LYS A 82 -11.68 -31.33 7.51
C LYS A 82 -11.79 -29.84 7.17
N ASN A 83 -12.22 -29.53 5.94
CA ASN A 83 -12.49 -28.16 5.46
C ASN A 83 -11.34 -27.17 5.80
N PRO A 84 -10.11 -27.41 5.34
CA PRO A 84 -9.00 -26.53 5.63
C PRO A 84 -9.21 -25.16 5.00
N ASP A 85 -8.88 -24.10 5.75
CA ASP A 85 -8.85 -22.73 5.23
C ASP A 85 -7.63 -22.50 4.32
N ALA A 86 -7.53 -21.32 3.73
CA ALA A 86 -6.47 -21.01 2.76
C ALA A 86 -5.05 -21.05 3.37
N GLU A 87 -4.85 -20.62 4.63
CA GLU A 87 -3.57 -20.77 5.31
C GLU A 87 -3.20 -22.24 5.49
N LEU A 88 -4.14 -23.04 5.95
CA LEU A 88 -3.91 -24.48 6.16
C LEU A 88 -3.68 -25.20 4.82
N ASN A 89 -4.45 -24.87 3.77
CA ASN A 89 -4.23 -25.37 2.42
C ASN A 89 -2.84 -25.01 1.88
N PHE A 90 -2.37 -23.78 2.16
CA PHE A 90 -1.00 -23.39 1.81
C PHE A 90 0.03 -24.34 2.45
N TYR A 91 -0.07 -24.62 3.75
CA TYR A 91 0.88 -25.51 4.43
C TYR A 91 0.69 -26.98 4.08
N ILE A 92 -0.52 -27.46 3.79
CA ILE A 92 -0.74 -28.82 3.27
C ILE A 92 -0.11 -28.96 1.88
N GLY A 93 -0.27 -27.97 1.01
CA GLY A 93 0.41 -27.91 -0.28
C GLY A 93 1.93 -27.97 -0.14
N ARG A 94 2.50 -27.18 0.80
CA ARG A 94 3.94 -27.21 1.12
C ARG A 94 4.41 -28.59 1.60
N TYR A 95 3.61 -29.24 2.45
CA TYR A 95 3.90 -30.61 2.89
C TYR A 95 3.99 -31.59 1.70
N TYR A 96 3.02 -31.59 0.79
CA TYR A 96 3.04 -32.47 -0.38
C TYR A 96 4.15 -32.11 -1.38
N GLU A 97 4.50 -30.83 -1.50
CA GLU A 97 5.64 -30.37 -2.31
C GLU A 97 6.97 -30.94 -1.78
N GLU A 98 7.19 -30.91 -0.45
CA GLU A 98 8.37 -31.50 0.23
C GLU A 98 8.41 -33.04 0.10
N MET A 99 7.24 -33.68 0.01
CA MET A 99 7.09 -35.11 -0.26
C MET A 99 7.28 -35.48 -1.75
N GLY A 100 7.50 -34.50 -2.63
CA GLY A 100 7.64 -34.67 -4.07
C GLY A 100 6.31 -34.90 -4.82
N ASN A 101 5.17 -34.86 -4.15
CA ASN A 101 3.86 -35.03 -4.78
C ASN A 101 3.30 -33.70 -5.29
N LEU A 102 3.86 -33.22 -6.40
CA LEU A 102 3.51 -31.91 -6.96
C LEU A 102 2.05 -31.80 -7.39
N THR A 103 1.41 -32.89 -7.80
CA THR A 103 0.00 -32.89 -8.19
C THR A 103 -0.89 -32.61 -6.99
N LYS A 104 -0.74 -33.37 -5.89
CA LYS A 104 -1.48 -33.09 -4.67
C LYS A 104 -1.17 -31.71 -4.09
N ALA A 105 0.09 -31.26 -4.20
CA ALA A 105 0.45 -29.92 -3.78
C ALA A 105 -0.38 -28.85 -4.52
N MET A 106 -0.48 -28.93 -5.85
CA MET A 106 -1.30 -28.03 -6.66
C MET A 106 -2.78 -28.09 -6.28
N ASP A 107 -3.33 -29.30 -6.05
CA ASP A 107 -4.72 -29.47 -5.64
C ASP A 107 -5.02 -28.68 -4.35
N PHE A 108 -4.17 -28.79 -3.34
CA PHE A 108 -4.34 -28.03 -2.09
C PHE A 108 -4.12 -26.53 -2.27
N TYR A 109 -3.10 -26.10 -3.03
CA TYR A 109 -2.89 -24.70 -3.32
C TYR A 109 -4.05 -24.03 -4.05
N THR A 110 -4.90 -24.78 -4.72
CA THR A 110 -6.06 -24.25 -5.47
C THR A 110 -7.41 -24.53 -4.81
N SER A 111 -7.44 -25.29 -3.69
CA SER A 111 -8.68 -25.75 -3.00
C SER A 111 -9.22 -24.77 -1.96
N PHE A 112 -9.15 -23.45 -2.19
CA PHE A 112 -9.75 -22.47 -1.27
C PHE A 112 -10.87 -21.68 -1.94
N GLN A 113 -11.77 -21.14 -1.13
CA GLN A 113 -12.88 -20.30 -1.59
C GLN A 113 -12.77 -18.87 -1.04
N GLY A 114 -13.25 -17.92 -1.82
CA GLY A 114 -13.35 -16.53 -1.42
C GLY A 114 -12.02 -15.75 -1.43
N ASP A 115 -12.12 -14.49 -1.03
CA ASP A 115 -10.96 -13.60 -0.93
C ASP A 115 -10.23 -13.86 0.38
N ASN A 116 -8.94 -14.12 0.29
CA ASN A 116 -8.07 -14.30 1.46
C ASN A 116 -6.63 -13.88 1.15
N MET A 117 -5.83 -13.63 2.18
CA MET A 117 -4.46 -13.15 2.02
C MET A 117 -3.49 -14.20 1.48
N PHE A 118 -3.82 -15.49 1.55
CA PHE A 118 -3.01 -16.58 1.03
C PHE A 118 -3.31 -16.93 -0.43
N ALA A 119 -4.33 -16.33 -1.06
CA ALA A 119 -4.71 -16.63 -2.44
C ALA A 119 -3.54 -16.44 -3.42
N ALA A 120 -2.90 -15.28 -3.41
CA ALA A 120 -1.77 -15.00 -4.30
C ALA A 120 -0.56 -15.93 -4.04
N PRO A 121 -0.08 -16.13 -2.79
CA PRO A 121 0.93 -17.14 -2.48
C PRO A 121 0.57 -18.55 -2.91
N CYS A 122 -0.67 -18.98 -2.71
CA CYS A 122 -1.15 -20.32 -3.12
C CYS A 122 -1.08 -20.50 -4.64
N TYR A 123 -1.66 -19.61 -5.41
CA TYR A 123 -1.59 -19.68 -6.88
C TYR A 123 -0.14 -19.56 -7.38
N TYR A 124 0.68 -18.74 -6.76
CA TYR A 124 2.10 -18.66 -7.09
C TYR A 124 2.82 -19.99 -6.89
N GLN A 125 2.59 -20.69 -5.77
CA GLN A 125 3.16 -22.01 -5.53
C GLN A 125 2.61 -23.08 -6.48
N ALA A 126 1.32 -23.04 -6.81
CA ALA A 126 0.75 -23.92 -7.82
C ALA A 126 1.44 -23.74 -9.18
N GLY A 127 1.72 -22.49 -9.57
CA GLY A 127 2.49 -22.17 -10.77
C GLY A 127 3.91 -22.76 -10.75
N ARG A 128 4.62 -22.61 -9.62
CA ARG A 128 5.95 -23.21 -9.43
C ARG A 128 5.94 -24.73 -9.51
N CYS A 129 4.92 -25.38 -8.95
CA CYS A 129 4.76 -26.82 -9.07
C CYS A 129 4.50 -27.23 -10.52
N ALA A 130 3.71 -26.48 -11.27
CA ALA A 130 3.46 -26.71 -12.69
C ALA A 130 4.75 -26.56 -13.53
N GLU A 131 5.56 -25.50 -13.31
CA GLU A 131 6.89 -25.36 -13.96
C GLU A 131 7.81 -26.57 -13.68
N ARG A 132 7.86 -27.07 -12.45
CA ARG A 132 8.67 -28.26 -12.08
C ARG A 132 8.17 -29.55 -12.75
N LYS A 133 6.97 -29.52 -13.32
CA LYS A 133 6.39 -30.60 -14.14
C LYS A 133 6.47 -30.29 -15.62
N ASP A 134 7.16 -29.24 -16.03
CA ASP A 134 7.25 -28.73 -17.39
C ASP A 134 5.89 -28.36 -18.02
N ASP A 135 4.84 -28.16 -17.19
CA ASP A 135 3.51 -27.74 -17.62
C ASP A 135 3.42 -26.21 -17.62
N PHE A 136 4.11 -25.58 -18.58
CA PHE A 136 4.20 -24.12 -18.69
C PHE A 136 2.83 -23.47 -18.97
N ILE A 137 1.88 -24.20 -19.58
CA ILE A 137 0.53 -23.67 -19.81
C ILE A 137 -0.20 -23.50 -18.48
N LYS A 138 -0.18 -24.51 -17.61
CA LYS A 138 -0.76 -24.39 -16.27
C LYS A 138 0.00 -23.40 -15.40
N ALA A 139 1.32 -23.32 -15.52
CA ALA A 139 2.13 -22.34 -14.82
C ALA A 139 1.70 -20.91 -15.18
N GLU A 140 1.51 -20.58 -16.47
CA GLU A 140 0.98 -19.31 -16.93
C GLU A 140 -0.36 -18.97 -16.29
N ILE A 141 -1.30 -19.92 -16.29
CA ILE A 141 -2.64 -19.75 -15.70
C ILE A 141 -2.55 -19.45 -14.21
N TYR A 142 -1.75 -20.20 -13.47
CA TYR A 142 -1.65 -20.03 -12.02
C TYR A 142 -0.95 -18.72 -11.64
N TYR A 143 0.08 -18.29 -12.36
CA TYR A 143 0.70 -16.99 -12.11
C TYR A 143 -0.23 -15.82 -12.48
N ASP A 144 -1.05 -15.97 -13.52
CA ASP A 144 -2.08 -14.99 -13.85
C ASP A 144 -3.15 -14.91 -12.74
N LEU A 145 -3.59 -16.05 -12.19
CA LEU A 145 -4.50 -16.09 -11.05
C LEU A 145 -3.88 -15.48 -9.79
N ALA A 146 -2.58 -15.65 -9.55
CA ALA A 146 -1.89 -14.98 -8.45
C ALA A 146 -1.95 -13.45 -8.60
N LEU A 147 -1.75 -12.91 -9.81
CA LEU A 147 -1.86 -11.49 -10.10
C LEU A 147 -3.32 -11.00 -10.09
N ALA A 148 -4.28 -11.85 -10.43
CA ALA A 148 -5.71 -11.55 -10.30
C ALA A 148 -6.13 -11.43 -8.83
N ALA A 149 -5.63 -12.33 -7.97
CA ALA A 149 -5.85 -12.29 -6.53
C ALA A 149 -5.16 -11.09 -5.87
N GLU A 150 -3.93 -10.77 -6.31
CA GLU A 150 -3.15 -9.66 -5.76
C GLU A 150 -2.28 -9.01 -6.86
N ARG A 151 -2.79 -7.95 -7.44
CA ARG A 151 -2.14 -7.25 -8.57
C ARG A 151 -0.74 -6.72 -8.25
N THR A 152 -0.40 -6.50 -6.99
CA THR A 152 0.92 -6.02 -6.57
C THR A 152 1.87 -7.15 -6.14
N TYR A 153 1.49 -8.41 -6.37
CA TYR A 153 2.29 -9.57 -5.99
C TYR A 153 3.51 -9.76 -6.91
N LYS A 154 4.61 -9.08 -6.56
CA LYS A 154 5.83 -9.00 -7.37
C LYS A 154 6.42 -10.36 -7.79
N PRO A 155 6.48 -11.41 -6.93
CA PRO A 155 7.04 -12.70 -7.34
C PRO A 155 6.35 -13.29 -8.58
N ALA A 156 5.04 -13.10 -8.73
CA ALA A 156 4.32 -13.63 -9.88
C ALA A 156 4.65 -12.92 -11.20
N TYR A 157 5.01 -11.63 -11.17
CA TYR A 157 5.38 -10.91 -12.40
C TYR A 157 6.64 -11.50 -13.07
N ALA A 158 7.69 -11.72 -12.30
CA ALA A 158 8.94 -12.29 -12.81
C ALA A 158 8.73 -13.73 -13.32
N ALA A 159 7.96 -14.53 -12.56
CA ALA A 159 7.66 -15.90 -12.94
C ALA A 159 6.79 -15.97 -14.21
N LEU A 160 5.75 -15.13 -14.31
CA LEU A 160 4.87 -15.08 -15.48
C LEU A 160 5.62 -14.62 -16.74
N ALA A 161 6.49 -13.60 -16.62
CA ALA A 161 7.30 -13.15 -17.75
C ALA A 161 8.20 -14.28 -18.26
N ARG A 162 8.91 -14.98 -17.38
CA ARG A 162 9.75 -16.13 -17.73
C ARG A 162 8.96 -17.24 -18.43
N VAL A 163 7.80 -17.61 -17.89
CA VAL A 163 6.94 -18.67 -18.49
C VAL A 163 6.42 -18.24 -19.85
N LYS A 164 6.03 -16.98 -20.03
CA LYS A 164 5.60 -16.47 -21.34
C LYS A 164 6.74 -16.50 -22.37
N GLU A 165 7.98 -16.24 -21.97
CA GLU A 165 9.15 -16.41 -22.85
C GLU A 165 9.32 -17.86 -23.28
N GLN A 166 9.18 -18.83 -22.35
CA GLN A 166 9.25 -20.28 -22.66
C GLN A 166 8.13 -20.71 -23.63
N LEU A 167 6.97 -20.09 -23.54
CA LEU A 167 5.84 -20.32 -24.45
C LEU A 167 5.96 -19.55 -25.78
N GLY A 168 7.05 -18.84 -26.03
CA GLY A 168 7.27 -18.05 -27.25
C GLY A 168 6.51 -16.72 -27.31
N LYS A 169 5.84 -16.30 -26.23
CA LYS A 169 5.02 -15.07 -26.12
C LYS A 169 5.86 -13.84 -25.73
N LYS A 170 6.91 -13.53 -26.49
CA LYS A 170 7.92 -12.51 -26.14
C LYS A 170 7.35 -11.12 -25.86
N GLU A 171 6.44 -10.62 -26.72
CA GLU A 171 5.83 -9.28 -26.53
C GLU A 171 5.01 -9.19 -25.23
N GLU A 172 4.31 -10.27 -24.87
CA GLU A 172 3.54 -10.32 -23.63
C GLU A 172 4.47 -10.40 -22.40
N ALA A 173 5.55 -11.18 -22.50
CA ALA A 173 6.57 -11.27 -21.47
C ALA A 173 7.17 -9.89 -21.15
N GLU A 174 7.52 -9.09 -22.17
CA GLU A 174 8.00 -7.73 -21.97
C GLU A 174 6.96 -6.81 -21.31
N LYS A 175 5.68 -6.92 -21.70
CA LYS A 175 4.59 -6.14 -21.06
C LYS A 175 4.46 -6.49 -19.59
N VAL A 176 4.52 -7.78 -19.25
CA VAL A 176 4.50 -8.27 -17.87
C VAL A 176 5.70 -7.74 -17.09
N ALA A 177 6.92 -7.87 -17.61
CA ALA A 177 8.15 -7.43 -16.96
C ALA A 177 8.14 -5.91 -16.67
N ARG A 178 7.49 -5.11 -17.54
CA ARG A 178 7.31 -3.66 -17.33
C ARG A 178 6.15 -3.30 -16.38
N GLY A 179 5.43 -4.28 -15.82
CA GLY A 179 4.26 -4.05 -14.97
C GLY A 179 3.00 -3.56 -15.71
N ASN A 180 3.02 -3.55 -17.05
CA ASN A 180 1.91 -3.13 -17.91
C ASN A 180 1.03 -4.31 -18.35
N TYR A 181 0.73 -5.19 -17.42
CA TYR A 181 -0.06 -6.38 -17.69
C TYR A 181 -1.46 -6.28 -17.07
N SER A 182 -2.49 -6.59 -17.85
CA SER A 182 -3.84 -6.80 -17.34
C SER A 182 -4.12 -8.31 -17.35
N THR A 183 -4.44 -8.87 -16.17
CA THR A 183 -4.75 -10.30 -15.99
C THR A 183 -5.86 -10.77 -16.91
N MET A 184 -5.76 -11.99 -17.46
CA MET A 184 -6.84 -12.60 -18.26
C MET A 184 -8.06 -12.94 -17.38
N ALA A 185 -7.83 -13.24 -16.11
CA ALA A 185 -8.89 -13.59 -15.15
C ALA A 185 -9.62 -12.34 -14.61
N ARG A 186 -10.08 -11.43 -15.48
CA ARG A 186 -11.08 -10.44 -15.11
C ARG A 186 -12.44 -11.08 -14.93
N GLY A 187 -12.62 -11.83 -13.87
CA GLY A 187 -13.91 -11.80 -13.19
C GLY A 187 -14.02 -10.41 -12.56
N GLU A 188 -14.59 -9.44 -13.24
CA GLU A 188 -15.09 -8.25 -12.59
C GLU A 188 -16.05 -8.74 -11.51
N LYS A 189 -15.57 -8.82 -10.26
CA LYS A 189 -16.48 -8.80 -9.14
C LYS A 189 -17.11 -7.41 -9.24
N ASN A 190 -18.29 -7.35 -9.84
CA ASN A 190 -19.17 -6.21 -9.74
C ASN A 190 -19.44 -6.01 -8.25
N PHE A 191 -18.60 -5.23 -7.60
CA PHE A 191 -18.98 -4.56 -6.37
C PHE A 191 -20.11 -3.61 -6.77
N ALA A 192 -21.35 -4.11 -6.65
CA ALA A 192 -22.49 -3.20 -6.63
C ALA A 192 -22.29 -2.37 -5.35
N PRO A 193 -21.87 -1.09 -5.44
CA PRO A 193 -21.80 -0.25 -4.27
C PRO A 193 -23.20 -0.24 -3.65
N PRO A 194 -23.31 -0.13 -2.31
CA PRO A 194 -24.60 0.07 -1.69
C PRO A 194 -25.23 1.26 -2.42
N GLN A 195 -26.49 1.14 -2.83
CA GLN A 195 -27.18 2.16 -3.61
C GLN A 195 -27.19 3.47 -2.82
N VAL A 196 -26.13 4.25 -2.96
CA VAL A 196 -26.14 5.67 -2.62
C VAL A 196 -27.06 6.28 -3.67
N LYS A 197 -28.16 6.92 -3.25
CA LYS A 197 -29.05 7.64 -4.18
C LYS A 197 -28.16 8.46 -5.10
N PRO A 198 -28.25 8.29 -6.44
CA PRO A 198 -27.42 9.05 -7.34
C PRO A 198 -27.66 10.53 -7.06
N LEU A 199 -26.59 11.25 -6.71
CA LEU A 199 -26.63 12.70 -6.59
C LEU A 199 -27.06 13.26 -7.94
N LYS A 200 -27.86 14.32 -7.91
CA LYS A 200 -28.25 15.06 -9.11
C LYS A 200 -27.02 15.28 -9.98
N THR A 201 -27.08 14.88 -11.23
CA THR A 201 -26.05 15.17 -12.22
C THR A 201 -25.76 16.67 -12.20
N LEU A 202 -24.50 17.04 -12.02
CA LEU A 202 -24.13 18.46 -12.12
C LEU A 202 -24.43 18.95 -13.55
N PRO A 203 -24.98 20.16 -13.72
CA PRO A 203 -25.20 20.74 -15.03
C PRO A 203 -23.91 20.80 -15.85
N ALA A 204 -23.98 20.64 -17.16
CA ALA A 204 -22.82 20.73 -18.06
C ALA A 204 -22.01 22.05 -17.91
N ASN A 205 -22.61 23.11 -17.38
CA ASN A 205 -22.03 24.43 -17.14
C ASN A 205 -21.82 24.71 -15.64
N PHE A 206 -21.61 23.67 -14.83
CA PHE A 206 -21.41 23.85 -13.40
C PHE A 206 -20.19 24.75 -13.11
N LYS A 207 -20.47 25.94 -12.58
CA LYS A 207 -19.45 26.84 -12.02
C LYS A 207 -19.36 26.53 -10.54
N GLY A 208 -18.28 25.84 -10.15
CA GLY A 208 -18.01 25.56 -8.74
C GLY A 208 -17.78 26.83 -7.92
N LYS A 209 -17.77 26.69 -6.61
CA LYS A 209 -17.39 27.75 -5.69
C LYS A 209 -15.90 28.08 -5.86
N LYS A 210 -15.52 29.35 -5.72
CA LYS A 210 -14.13 29.79 -5.76
C LYS A 210 -13.72 30.38 -4.43
N SER A 211 -12.54 29.99 -3.96
CA SER A 211 -11.94 30.46 -2.71
C SER A 211 -11.21 31.79 -2.86
N GLY A 212 -10.75 32.09 -4.07
CA GLY A 212 -9.79 33.17 -4.32
C GLY A 212 -8.33 32.81 -3.96
N GLN A 213 -8.10 31.65 -3.35
CA GLN A 213 -6.77 31.14 -3.02
C GLN A 213 -6.20 30.40 -4.24
N ILE A 214 -5.02 30.79 -4.71
CA ILE A 214 -4.40 30.20 -5.91
C ILE A 214 -3.35 29.19 -5.53
N VAL A 215 -3.55 27.94 -5.93
CA VAL A 215 -2.57 26.85 -5.84
C VAL A 215 -1.68 26.89 -7.07
N ARG A 216 -0.37 26.80 -6.86
CA ARG A 216 0.65 26.65 -7.91
C ARG A 216 1.03 25.16 -8.00
N ALA A 217 0.46 24.44 -8.95
CA ALA A 217 0.71 23.01 -9.14
C ALA A 217 1.72 22.79 -10.29
N CYS A 218 2.93 22.31 -9.99
CA CYS A 218 3.88 21.90 -11.01
C CYS A 218 3.38 20.62 -11.68
N LEU A 219 2.99 20.72 -12.95
CA LEU A 219 2.46 19.61 -13.75
C LEU A 219 3.56 18.70 -14.28
N ALA A 220 4.64 19.29 -14.78
CA ALA A 220 5.77 18.56 -15.34
C ALA A 220 7.01 19.46 -15.48
N GLU A 221 8.18 18.82 -15.51
CA GLU A 221 9.49 19.41 -15.79
C GLU A 221 10.16 18.69 -16.98
N LYS A 222 11.27 19.22 -17.46
CA LYS A 222 12.08 18.68 -18.58
C LYS A 222 11.32 18.59 -19.92
N ILE A 223 10.32 19.44 -20.10
CA ILE A 223 9.56 19.54 -21.34
C ILE A 223 10.36 20.34 -22.38
N THR A 224 10.38 19.90 -23.63
CA THR A 224 11.04 20.61 -24.74
C THR A 224 10.04 21.33 -25.63
N SER A 225 8.85 20.76 -25.81
CA SER A 225 7.77 21.38 -26.57
C SER A 225 6.41 20.79 -26.20
N PHE A 226 5.35 21.54 -26.44
CA PHE A 226 3.96 21.09 -26.32
C PHE A 226 3.02 22.01 -27.10
N ASN A 227 1.82 21.50 -27.40
CA ASN A 227 0.71 22.28 -27.92
C ASN A 227 -0.31 22.52 -26.83
N LEU A 228 -0.95 23.68 -26.87
CA LEU A 228 -1.99 24.09 -25.94
C LEU A 228 -3.18 24.67 -26.70
N THR A 229 -4.39 24.23 -26.33
CA THR A 229 -5.64 24.80 -26.83
C THR A 229 -6.44 25.37 -25.67
N VAL A 230 -6.90 26.61 -25.79
CA VAL A 230 -7.86 27.24 -24.87
C VAL A 230 -9.26 26.96 -25.39
N ASN A 231 -9.99 26.04 -24.78
CA ASN A 231 -11.29 25.59 -25.30
C ASN A 231 -12.34 26.69 -25.47
N LYS A 232 -12.32 27.72 -24.59
CA LYS A 232 -13.30 28.80 -24.63
C LYS A 232 -13.14 29.71 -25.84
N THR A 233 -11.92 29.96 -26.27
CA THR A 233 -11.58 30.88 -27.38
C THR A 233 -11.21 30.15 -28.67
N GLY A 234 -10.94 28.86 -28.60
CA GLY A 234 -10.39 28.08 -29.73
C GLY A 234 -8.92 28.44 -30.08
N GLU A 235 -8.27 29.26 -29.26
CA GLU A 235 -6.89 29.67 -29.51
C GLU A 235 -5.92 28.49 -29.35
N VAL A 236 -5.03 28.31 -30.34
CA VAL A 236 -4.00 27.26 -30.32
C VAL A 236 -2.63 27.92 -30.21
N PHE A 237 -1.88 27.42 -29.23
CA PHE A 237 -0.50 27.80 -28.98
C PHE A 237 0.43 26.61 -29.18
N ASN A 238 1.60 26.87 -29.81
CA ASN A 238 2.73 25.93 -29.86
C ASN A 238 3.85 26.54 -29.04
N ILE A 239 4.37 25.85 -28.06
CA ILE A 239 5.40 26.34 -27.15
C ILE A 239 6.64 25.45 -27.27
N ASN A 240 7.79 26.07 -27.53
CA ASN A 240 9.07 25.38 -27.69
C ASN A 240 10.12 26.01 -26.78
N TYR A 241 11.07 25.18 -26.32
CA TYR A 241 12.32 25.63 -25.74
C TYR A 241 13.42 25.56 -26.77
N GLU A 242 13.95 26.70 -27.18
CA GLU A 242 15.03 26.80 -28.17
C GLU A 242 16.04 27.89 -27.77
N LYS A 243 17.34 27.57 -27.90
CA LYS A 243 18.47 28.51 -27.64
C LYS A 243 18.35 29.30 -26.33
N GLY A 244 17.85 28.65 -25.28
CA GLY A 244 17.71 29.28 -23.94
C GLY A 244 16.46 30.14 -23.78
N ALA A 245 15.54 30.17 -24.71
CA ALA A 245 14.31 30.96 -24.67
C ALA A 245 13.04 30.10 -24.80
N ILE A 246 11.94 30.61 -24.28
CA ILE A 246 10.57 30.13 -24.53
C ILE A 246 10.10 30.80 -25.82
N LEU A 247 9.83 30.03 -26.86
CA LEU A 247 9.21 30.50 -28.07
C LEU A 247 7.73 30.17 -28.09
N VAL A 248 6.88 31.18 -28.20
CA VAL A 248 5.42 31.04 -28.18
C VAL A 248 4.88 31.40 -29.56
N TYR A 249 4.25 30.42 -30.21
CA TYR A 249 3.54 30.60 -31.47
C TYR A 249 2.03 30.55 -31.18
N LYS A 250 1.26 31.46 -31.78
CA LYS A 250 -0.20 31.46 -31.76
C LYS A 250 -0.69 31.27 -33.19
N GLN A 251 -1.46 30.22 -33.43
CA GLN A 251 -1.94 29.85 -34.76
C GLN A 251 -0.81 29.82 -35.82
N GLY A 252 0.33 29.25 -35.45
CA GLY A 252 1.51 29.13 -36.32
C GLY A 252 2.41 30.38 -36.44
N LYS A 253 1.99 31.54 -35.94
CA LYS A 253 2.78 32.79 -35.99
C LYS A 253 3.51 33.00 -34.67
N LEU A 254 4.83 33.25 -34.70
CA LEU A 254 5.63 33.62 -33.52
C LEU A 254 5.11 34.92 -32.93
N ILE A 255 4.65 34.90 -31.71
CA ILE A 255 4.15 36.09 -30.97
C ILE A 255 5.07 36.54 -29.85
N LYS A 256 5.90 35.62 -29.31
CA LYS A 256 6.80 35.94 -28.20
C LYS A 256 8.03 35.02 -28.22
N GLY A 257 9.20 35.59 -27.97
CA GLY A 257 10.40 34.90 -27.51
C GLY A 257 10.82 35.54 -26.18
N THR A 258 11.05 34.75 -25.13
CA THR A 258 11.38 35.29 -23.81
C THR A 258 12.22 34.32 -22.98
N THR A 259 13.08 34.84 -22.15
CA THR A 259 13.78 34.09 -21.08
C THR A 259 13.08 34.18 -19.73
N SER A 260 12.13 35.11 -19.61
CA SER A 260 11.29 35.29 -18.42
C SER A 260 10.08 34.35 -18.44
N PRO A 261 9.48 34.03 -17.30
CA PRO A 261 8.25 33.25 -17.23
C PRO A 261 7.16 33.81 -18.17
N TYR A 262 6.46 32.93 -18.87
CA TYR A 262 5.35 33.28 -19.74
C TYR A 262 4.05 32.64 -19.23
N ARG A 263 3.00 33.44 -19.05
CA ARG A 263 1.71 32.98 -18.52
C ARG A 263 0.63 33.08 -19.59
N ILE A 264 -0.08 32.00 -19.81
CA ILE A 264 -1.29 31.92 -20.63
C ILE A 264 -2.49 31.99 -19.71
N SER A 265 -3.22 33.09 -19.75
CA SER A 265 -4.42 33.29 -18.94
C SER A 265 -5.60 32.55 -19.57
N ASN A 266 -6.39 31.92 -18.71
CA ASN A 266 -7.56 31.14 -19.10
C ASN A 266 -8.71 31.35 -18.13
N LYS A 267 -9.29 32.56 -18.16
CA LYS A 267 -10.40 32.90 -17.28
C LYS A 267 -11.64 32.06 -17.57
N ASP A 268 -12.02 31.20 -16.61
CA ASP A 268 -13.21 30.35 -16.64
C ASP A 268 -13.26 29.36 -17.84
N GLY A 269 -12.12 29.04 -18.45
CA GLY A 269 -11.99 28.06 -19.52
C GLY A 269 -11.26 26.79 -19.11
N ILE A 270 -11.06 25.93 -20.08
CA ILE A 270 -10.27 24.69 -19.96
C ILE A 270 -9.09 24.77 -20.92
N ILE A 271 -7.89 24.53 -20.42
CA ILE A 271 -6.68 24.36 -21.21
C ILE A 271 -6.52 22.87 -21.52
N LYS A 272 -6.30 22.53 -22.78
CA LYS A 272 -5.96 21.17 -23.22
C LYS A 272 -4.52 21.14 -23.72
N LEU A 273 -3.71 20.23 -23.18
CA LEU A 273 -2.32 20.03 -23.55
C LEU A 273 -2.17 18.81 -24.47
N THR A 274 -1.45 18.95 -25.58
CA THR A 274 -1.18 17.88 -26.55
C THR A 274 0.28 17.90 -26.98
N ASP A 275 0.74 16.83 -27.64
CA ASP A 275 2.11 16.69 -28.18
C ASP A 275 3.24 17.07 -27.21
N ILE A 276 3.09 16.65 -25.96
CA ILE A 276 4.02 17.00 -24.89
C ILE A 276 5.30 16.17 -25.05
N ARG A 277 6.42 16.82 -25.35
CA ARG A 277 7.71 16.18 -25.62
C ARG A 277 8.76 16.53 -24.59
N THR A 278 9.64 15.58 -24.32
CA THR A 278 10.88 15.74 -23.55
C THR A 278 12.08 15.41 -24.45
N LYS A 279 13.30 15.62 -23.96
CA LYS A 279 14.52 15.19 -24.67
C LYS A 279 14.55 13.69 -24.97
N SER A 280 13.87 12.87 -24.16
CA SER A 280 13.82 11.41 -24.26
C SER A 280 12.61 10.88 -25.03
N GLY A 281 11.77 11.75 -25.61
CA GLY A 281 10.53 11.39 -26.31
C GLY A 281 9.27 11.95 -25.66
N PRO A 282 8.09 11.33 -25.83
CA PRO A 282 6.85 11.76 -25.22
C PRO A 282 6.93 11.79 -23.68
N SER A 283 6.24 12.76 -23.03
CA SER A 283 6.21 12.83 -21.58
C SER A 283 5.38 11.69 -21.00
N GLY A 284 5.98 10.84 -20.18
CA GLY A 284 5.27 9.80 -19.45
C GLY A 284 4.52 10.31 -18.22
N SER A 285 4.93 11.45 -17.65
CA SER A 285 4.34 12.02 -16.43
C SER A 285 3.09 12.86 -16.68
N LEU A 286 2.97 13.44 -17.88
CA LEU A 286 1.85 14.27 -18.28
C LEU A 286 1.30 13.75 -19.62
N PRO A 287 0.23 12.95 -19.61
CA PRO A 287 -0.34 12.36 -20.83
C PRO A 287 -0.85 13.40 -21.81
N THR A 288 -0.74 13.13 -23.12
CA THR A 288 -1.35 13.96 -24.16
C THR A 288 -2.87 13.98 -23.99
N GLY A 289 -3.49 15.14 -24.21
CA GLY A 289 -4.93 15.35 -23.97
C GLY A 289 -5.31 15.69 -22.55
N SER A 290 -4.33 15.90 -21.65
CA SER A 290 -4.59 16.40 -20.30
C SER A 290 -5.24 17.78 -20.32
N MET A 291 -6.29 17.96 -19.53
CA MET A 291 -7.08 19.20 -19.44
C MET A 291 -7.03 19.78 -18.02
N PHE A 292 -6.95 21.13 -17.96
CA PHE A 292 -6.81 21.86 -16.69
C PHE A 292 -7.68 23.11 -16.66
N ARG A 293 -8.20 23.45 -15.49
CA ARG A 293 -8.76 24.77 -15.18
C ARG A 293 -7.63 25.74 -14.86
N GLY A 294 -7.95 27.03 -14.77
CA GLY A 294 -6.97 28.07 -14.37
C GLY A 294 -5.94 28.38 -15.42
N ASP A 295 -4.90 29.13 -15.05
CA ASP A 295 -3.87 29.60 -15.95
C ASP A 295 -2.69 28.64 -16.03
N LEU A 296 -1.92 28.70 -17.11
CA LEU A 296 -0.69 27.94 -17.27
C LEU A 296 0.51 28.91 -17.32
N GLU A 297 1.45 28.74 -16.41
CA GLU A 297 2.74 29.42 -16.42
C GLU A 297 3.82 28.47 -16.93
N ILE A 298 4.65 28.97 -17.84
CA ILE A 298 5.78 28.27 -18.44
C ILE A 298 7.05 28.95 -17.97
N ARG A 299 7.97 28.19 -17.36
CA ARG A 299 9.29 28.65 -16.91
C ARG A 299 10.41 27.85 -17.55
N ILE A 300 11.58 28.46 -17.61
CA ILE A 300 12.81 27.74 -17.96
C ILE A 300 13.44 27.21 -16.67
N LYS A 301 13.72 25.89 -16.66
CA LYS A 301 14.46 25.22 -15.61
C LYS A 301 15.34 24.11 -16.21
N ASP A 302 16.61 24.09 -15.82
CA ASP A 302 17.57 23.05 -16.26
C ASP A 302 17.62 22.86 -17.80
N LYS A 303 17.64 23.97 -18.56
CA LYS A 303 17.63 23.99 -20.03
C LYS A 303 16.43 23.23 -20.64
N ALA A 304 15.26 23.39 -20.04
CA ALA A 304 13.98 22.83 -20.49
C ALA A 304 12.82 23.68 -19.93
N LEU A 305 11.58 23.31 -20.29
CA LEU A 305 10.38 23.96 -19.76
C LEU A 305 9.88 23.23 -18.52
N MET A 306 9.43 24.02 -17.54
CA MET A 306 8.62 23.61 -16.39
C MET A 306 7.24 24.21 -16.54
N LEU A 307 6.19 23.40 -16.35
CA LEU A 307 4.79 23.81 -16.49
C LEU A 307 4.14 23.90 -15.11
N ILE A 308 3.58 25.07 -14.77
CA ILE A 308 2.91 25.33 -13.50
C ILE A 308 1.47 25.78 -13.77
N ASN A 309 0.52 25.02 -13.23
CA ASN A 309 -0.90 25.39 -13.27
C ASN A 309 -1.23 26.29 -12.08
N HIS A 310 -1.77 27.47 -12.34
CA HIS A 310 -2.31 28.40 -11.36
C HIS A 310 -3.82 28.22 -11.31
N ILE A 311 -4.31 27.61 -10.26
CA ILE A 311 -5.71 27.20 -10.15
C ILE A 311 -6.30 27.59 -8.80
N ASP A 312 -7.59 27.97 -8.77
CA ASP A 312 -8.30 28.17 -7.50
C ASP A 312 -8.29 26.87 -6.68
N LEU A 313 -8.11 27.01 -5.35
CA LEU A 313 -7.95 25.87 -4.43
C LEU A 313 -9.13 24.89 -4.51
N GLU A 314 -10.39 25.39 -4.61
CA GLU A 314 -11.54 24.50 -4.71
C GLU A 314 -11.59 23.77 -6.06
N GLU A 315 -11.28 24.45 -7.15
CA GLU A 315 -11.16 23.85 -8.48
C GLU A 315 -10.01 22.83 -8.56
N TYR A 316 -8.91 23.06 -7.83
CA TYR A 316 -7.83 22.09 -7.67
C TYR A 316 -8.31 20.82 -6.97
N LEU A 317 -9.12 20.95 -5.91
CA LEU A 317 -9.68 19.81 -5.18
C LEU A 317 -10.65 18.98 -6.03
N TYR A 318 -11.34 19.55 -7.02
CA TYR A 318 -12.16 18.76 -7.97
C TYR A 318 -11.34 17.75 -8.75
N GLY A 319 -10.09 18.08 -9.08
CA GLY A 319 -9.15 17.17 -9.77
C GLY A 319 -8.37 16.25 -8.84
N VAL A 320 -8.31 16.54 -7.53
CA VAL A 320 -7.62 15.73 -6.52
C VAL A 320 -8.53 14.63 -5.97
N LEU A 321 -9.71 14.99 -5.49
CA LEU A 321 -10.59 14.09 -4.73
C LEU A 321 -10.94 12.78 -5.46
N PRO A 322 -11.33 12.79 -6.75
CA PRO A 322 -11.62 11.56 -7.49
C PRO A 322 -10.39 10.72 -7.85
N SER A 323 -9.18 11.25 -7.60
CA SER A 323 -7.92 10.53 -7.76
C SER A 323 -7.44 9.89 -6.45
N GLU A 324 -7.98 10.31 -5.31
CA GLU A 324 -7.68 9.80 -3.98
C GLU A 324 -8.71 8.77 -3.50
N MET A 325 -9.99 8.98 -3.80
CA MET A 325 -11.07 8.09 -3.40
C MET A 325 -12.00 7.79 -4.58
N PHE A 326 -12.55 6.58 -4.63
CA PHE A 326 -13.53 6.22 -5.65
C PHE A 326 -14.79 7.05 -5.48
N THR A 327 -15.36 7.51 -6.58
CA THR A 327 -16.55 8.39 -6.61
C THR A 327 -17.79 7.72 -6.03
N GLU A 328 -17.85 6.41 -6.07
CA GLU A 328 -18.93 5.55 -5.59
C GLU A 328 -18.90 5.35 -4.06
N TRP A 329 -17.85 5.83 -3.39
CA TRP A 329 -17.75 5.70 -1.94
C TRP A 329 -18.75 6.60 -1.22
N HIS A 330 -19.03 6.27 0.04
CA HIS A 330 -20.04 6.97 0.83
C HIS A 330 -19.74 8.47 0.93
N TYR A 331 -20.77 9.29 0.74
CA TYR A 331 -20.63 10.74 0.58
C TYR A 331 -20.01 11.45 1.79
N GLU A 332 -20.28 10.99 3.02
CA GLU A 332 -19.66 11.54 4.23
C GLU A 332 -18.12 11.28 4.26
N ALA A 333 -17.66 10.16 3.70
CA ALA A 333 -16.24 9.89 3.56
C ALA A 333 -15.59 10.81 2.52
N LEU A 334 -16.25 11.04 1.38
CA LEU A 334 -15.77 12.00 0.37
C LEU A 334 -15.67 13.41 0.93
N LYS A 335 -16.63 13.85 1.77
CA LYS A 335 -16.57 15.13 2.48
C LYS A 335 -15.41 15.22 3.46
N ALA A 336 -15.16 14.15 4.24
CA ALA A 336 -14.03 14.10 5.16
C ALA A 336 -12.68 14.19 4.40
N GLN A 337 -12.54 13.46 3.28
CA GLN A 337 -11.35 13.51 2.44
C GLN A 337 -11.18 14.90 1.80
N ALA A 338 -12.24 15.57 1.35
CA ALA A 338 -12.16 16.92 0.80
C ALA A 338 -11.62 17.91 1.82
N VAL A 339 -12.08 17.84 3.08
CA VAL A 339 -11.58 18.69 4.19
C VAL A 339 -10.12 18.38 4.51
N ALA A 340 -9.73 17.10 4.56
CA ALA A 340 -8.34 16.70 4.79
C ALA A 340 -7.41 17.22 3.67
N ALA A 341 -7.79 17.02 2.40
CA ALA A 341 -7.02 17.48 1.24
C ALA A 341 -6.90 19.01 1.20
N ARG A 342 -7.97 19.74 1.57
CA ARG A 342 -7.95 21.21 1.71
C ARG A 342 -6.98 21.66 2.78
N SER A 343 -6.99 21.03 3.94
CA SER A 343 -6.08 21.34 5.05
C SER A 343 -4.62 21.13 4.65
N TYR A 344 -4.35 19.99 4.00
CA TYR A 344 -3.03 19.64 3.49
C TYR A 344 -2.51 20.68 2.50
N ILE A 345 -3.30 21.08 1.49
CA ILE A 345 -2.85 22.05 0.48
C ILE A 345 -2.68 23.45 1.07
N LEU A 346 -3.54 23.88 1.99
CA LEU A 346 -3.38 25.15 2.70
C LEU A 346 -2.04 25.23 3.44
N LEU A 347 -1.64 24.15 4.12
CA LEU A 347 -0.33 24.08 4.76
C LEU A 347 0.81 24.17 3.73
N LYS A 348 0.71 23.45 2.60
CA LYS A 348 1.75 23.49 1.55
C LYS A 348 1.87 24.88 0.94
N MET A 349 0.77 25.58 0.72
CA MET A 349 0.78 26.99 0.25
C MET A 349 1.48 27.91 1.24
N GLN A 350 1.27 27.74 2.55
CA GLN A 350 1.94 28.54 3.58
C GLN A 350 3.43 28.23 3.69
N SER A 351 3.82 26.97 3.57
CA SER A 351 5.22 26.52 3.73
C SER A 351 6.09 26.75 2.50
N SER A 352 5.51 27.02 1.33
CA SER A 352 6.22 27.16 0.06
C SER A 352 6.36 28.60 -0.45
N THR A 353 6.35 29.60 0.45
CA THR A 353 6.38 31.03 0.10
C THR A 353 7.59 31.44 -0.77
N THR A 354 8.69 30.72 -0.72
CA THR A 354 9.90 30.93 -1.55
C THR A 354 10.03 29.94 -2.71
N ALA A 355 9.18 28.91 -2.78
CA ALA A 355 9.24 27.90 -3.82
C ALA A 355 8.57 28.38 -5.12
N GLU A 356 9.00 27.83 -6.24
CA GLU A 356 8.40 28.11 -7.56
C GLU A 356 6.96 27.59 -7.66
N TYR A 357 6.61 26.55 -6.88
CA TYR A 357 5.28 25.93 -6.82
C TYR A 357 4.98 25.41 -5.41
N ASP A 358 3.73 25.18 -5.13
CA ASP A 358 3.25 24.68 -3.83
C ASP A 358 3.26 23.14 -3.77
N VAL A 359 2.92 22.49 -4.88
CA VAL A 359 2.88 21.03 -5.02
C VAL A 359 3.41 20.58 -6.38
N TYR A 360 3.92 19.30 -6.40
CA TYR A 360 4.39 18.64 -7.61
C TYR A 360 3.51 17.42 -7.91
N VAL A 361 2.87 17.42 -9.06
CA VAL A 361 1.94 16.37 -9.50
C VAL A 361 2.66 15.03 -9.62
N GLY A 362 2.10 14.00 -8.98
CA GLY A 362 2.65 12.65 -8.96
C GLY A 362 3.74 12.40 -7.91
N LYS A 363 4.22 13.45 -7.19
CA LYS A 363 5.13 13.29 -6.05
C LYS A 363 4.41 13.48 -4.71
N ASN A 364 3.72 14.59 -4.54
CA ASN A 364 3.07 14.95 -3.28
C ASN A 364 1.59 15.37 -3.44
N THR A 365 1.01 15.16 -4.61
CA THR A 365 -0.41 15.34 -4.89
C THR A 365 -0.89 14.40 -5.99
N ALA A 366 -2.13 13.93 -5.88
CA ALA A 366 -2.82 13.14 -6.90
C ALA A 366 -3.62 14.01 -7.88
N TYR A 367 -3.35 15.30 -7.97
CA TYR A 367 -4.02 16.20 -8.92
C TYR A 367 -3.89 15.69 -10.35
N ARG A 368 -5.01 15.49 -11.05
CA ARG A 368 -5.07 14.95 -12.42
C ARG A 368 -5.84 15.86 -13.39
N GLY A 369 -6.19 17.07 -12.94
CA GLY A 369 -6.88 18.06 -13.76
C GLY A 369 -8.34 17.75 -14.05
N TYR A 370 -8.89 18.47 -15.02
CA TYR A 370 -10.32 18.44 -15.39
C TYR A 370 -10.82 17.08 -15.88
N ASN A 371 -9.97 16.31 -16.57
CA ASN A 371 -10.37 14.99 -17.09
C ASN A 371 -10.85 14.00 -16.00
N ARG A 372 -10.48 14.24 -14.74
CA ARG A 372 -10.83 13.37 -13.61
C ARG A 372 -11.98 13.86 -12.77
N GLU A 373 -12.41 15.11 -12.96
CA GLU A 373 -13.53 15.67 -12.21
C GLU A 373 -14.79 14.80 -12.34
N LYS A 374 -15.49 14.60 -11.25
CA LYS A 374 -16.72 13.82 -11.16
C LYS A 374 -17.78 14.59 -10.37
N PRO A 375 -19.06 14.55 -10.78
CA PRO A 375 -20.12 15.30 -10.13
C PRO A 375 -20.21 15.07 -8.62
N GLN A 376 -20.12 13.82 -8.19
CA GLN A 376 -20.27 13.46 -6.77
C GLN A 376 -19.11 13.98 -5.90
N THR A 377 -17.88 13.87 -6.37
CA THR A 377 -16.71 14.39 -5.64
C THR A 377 -16.68 15.92 -5.67
N THR A 378 -17.05 16.55 -6.78
CA THR A 378 -17.18 18.00 -6.88
C THR A 378 -18.23 18.53 -5.89
N ALA A 379 -19.40 17.88 -5.79
CA ALA A 379 -20.41 18.25 -4.82
C ALA A 379 -19.93 18.10 -3.36
N ALA A 380 -19.13 17.07 -3.04
CA ALA A 380 -18.54 16.90 -1.72
C ALA A 380 -17.55 18.02 -1.35
N VAL A 381 -16.76 18.51 -2.32
CA VAL A 381 -15.90 19.68 -2.16
C VAL A 381 -16.73 20.92 -1.89
N ASP A 382 -17.78 21.17 -2.70
CA ASP A 382 -18.64 22.37 -2.56
C ASP A 382 -19.45 22.41 -1.27
N GLU A 383 -19.95 21.25 -0.79
CA GLU A 383 -20.67 21.19 0.49
C GLU A 383 -19.74 21.39 1.69
N THR A 384 -18.45 21.16 1.52
CA THR A 384 -17.43 21.41 2.54
C THR A 384 -16.60 22.67 2.25
N PHE A 385 -17.09 23.55 1.39
CA PHE A 385 -16.43 24.79 1.02
C PHE A 385 -15.94 25.57 2.23
N GLY A 386 -14.64 25.94 2.26
CA GLY A 386 -14.04 26.70 3.34
C GLY A 386 -13.91 25.98 4.68
N ILE A 387 -14.21 24.66 4.74
CA ILE A 387 -13.99 23.87 5.96
C ILE A 387 -12.59 23.22 5.90
N ALA A 388 -11.76 23.48 6.93
CA ALA A 388 -10.44 22.89 7.03
C ALA A 388 -10.02 22.62 8.49
N LEU A 389 -8.94 21.87 8.67
CA LEU A 389 -8.39 21.45 9.95
C LEU A 389 -7.20 22.33 10.33
N PHE A 390 -7.19 22.79 11.56
CA PHE A 390 -6.18 23.68 12.11
C PHE A 390 -5.61 23.15 13.42
N THR A 391 -4.38 23.53 13.72
CA THR A 391 -3.82 23.41 15.06
C THR A 391 -4.53 24.36 16.03
N PRO A 392 -4.45 24.14 17.35
CA PRO A 392 -4.90 25.11 18.35
C PRO A 392 -4.27 26.51 18.18
N LEU A 393 -3.08 26.59 17.61
CA LEU A 393 -2.37 27.84 17.34
C LEU A 393 -2.84 28.56 16.04
N GLY A 394 -3.78 27.98 15.30
CA GLY A 394 -4.39 28.62 14.14
C GLY A 394 -3.70 28.38 12.79
N SER A 395 -2.68 27.51 12.72
CA SER A 395 -2.08 27.07 11.44
C SER A 395 -2.82 25.86 10.88
N PRO A 396 -2.98 25.69 9.54
CA PRO A 396 -3.46 24.46 8.97
C PRO A 396 -2.62 23.27 9.38
N ILE A 397 -3.22 22.08 9.54
CA ILE A 397 -2.46 20.88 9.88
C ILE A 397 -1.97 20.14 8.61
N ASP A 398 -0.92 19.34 8.77
CA ASP A 398 -0.48 18.37 7.76
C ASP A 398 -1.46 17.19 7.77
N ALA A 399 -2.66 17.38 7.22
CA ALA A 399 -3.76 16.42 7.26
C ALA A 399 -3.48 15.23 6.32
N LEU A 400 -2.52 14.39 6.72
CA LEU A 400 -2.10 13.20 5.99
C LEU A 400 -3.21 12.14 5.97
N PHE A 401 -3.23 11.31 4.93
CA PHE A 401 -4.20 10.23 4.76
C PHE A 401 -3.57 9.03 4.04
N CYS A 402 -4.13 7.86 4.22
CA CYS A 402 -3.65 6.62 3.61
C CYS A 402 -4.82 5.76 3.13
N THR A 403 -4.57 4.86 2.20
CA THR A 403 -5.61 4.00 1.63
C THR A 403 -6.27 3.13 2.68
N ASN A 404 -5.46 2.42 3.51
CA ASN A 404 -5.98 1.52 4.54
C ASN A 404 -5.00 1.45 5.72
N SER A 405 -5.48 1.72 6.94
CA SER A 405 -4.67 1.68 8.17
C SER A 405 -4.29 0.27 8.61
N GLY A 406 -4.99 -0.76 8.11
CA GLY A 406 -4.84 -2.14 8.59
C GLY A 406 -5.53 -2.42 9.93
N GLY A 407 -6.32 -1.45 10.45
CA GLY A 407 -7.02 -1.53 11.73
C GLY A 407 -6.47 -0.58 12.80
N TYR A 408 -5.32 0.07 12.53
CA TYR A 408 -4.73 1.05 13.44
C TYR A 408 -3.90 2.07 12.67
N THR A 409 -4.11 3.36 12.91
CA THR A 409 -3.27 4.40 12.29
C THR A 409 -1.91 4.49 12.97
N SER A 410 -0.97 5.15 12.34
CA SER A 410 0.42 5.32 12.78
C SER A 410 0.74 6.80 13.05
N SER A 411 1.90 7.06 13.58
CA SER A 411 2.43 8.42 13.76
C SER A 411 3.47 8.78 12.70
N PRO A 412 3.73 10.08 12.47
CA PRO A 412 4.83 10.55 11.63
C PRO A 412 6.21 10.05 12.10
N ALA A 413 6.41 9.93 13.42
CA ALA A 413 7.66 9.39 13.97
C ALA A 413 7.89 7.94 13.53
N THR A 414 6.86 7.11 13.57
CA THR A 414 6.95 5.72 13.10
C THR A 414 7.17 5.64 11.60
N ALA A 415 6.45 6.44 10.81
CA ALA A 415 6.49 6.34 9.35
C ALA A 415 7.80 6.91 8.76
N TRP A 416 8.32 8.02 9.34
CA TRP A 416 9.44 8.77 8.74
C TRP A 416 10.52 9.22 9.73
N GLY A 417 10.41 8.91 11.03
CA GLY A 417 11.34 9.37 12.05
C GLY A 417 11.22 10.88 12.36
N SER A 418 10.11 11.51 11.97
CA SER A 418 9.83 12.93 12.25
C SER A 418 9.21 13.11 13.64
N GLN A 419 9.10 14.36 14.10
CA GLN A 419 8.44 14.63 15.39
C GLN A 419 6.96 14.24 15.36
N ASN A 420 6.47 13.72 16.49
CA ASN A 420 5.05 13.46 16.68
C ASN A 420 4.27 14.77 16.76
N GLN A 421 3.09 14.77 16.19
CA GLN A 421 2.12 15.85 16.23
C GLN A 421 0.82 15.28 16.82
N GLY A 422 0.26 15.91 17.85
CA GLY A 422 -0.91 15.38 18.59
C GLY A 422 -2.10 15.08 17.69
N PHE A 423 -2.34 15.93 16.68
CA PHE A 423 -3.39 15.71 15.70
C PHE A 423 -3.12 14.56 14.68
N LEU A 424 -1.92 13.95 14.71
CA LEU A 424 -1.57 12.72 13.97
C LEU A 424 -1.22 11.58 14.92
N ALA A 425 -1.78 11.58 16.11
CA ALA A 425 -1.63 10.49 17.06
C ALA A 425 -2.22 9.19 16.49
N PRO A 426 -1.60 8.03 16.76
CA PRO A 426 -2.15 6.74 16.36
C PRO A 426 -3.52 6.48 17.01
N VAL A 427 -4.51 6.10 16.20
CA VAL A 427 -5.85 5.76 16.66
C VAL A 427 -6.30 4.40 16.13
N PRO A 428 -7.05 3.60 16.92
CA PRO A 428 -7.66 2.36 16.44
C PRO A 428 -8.74 2.68 15.41
N ASP A 429 -8.83 1.91 14.35
CA ASP A 429 -9.86 2.03 13.30
C ASP A 429 -11.18 1.36 13.73
N LYS A 430 -11.56 1.62 14.99
CA LYS A 430 -12.73 1.10 15.68
C LYS A 430 -13.01 1.97 16.91
N LYS A 431 -14.24 2.01 17.38
CA LYS A 431 -14.60 2.72 18.63
C LYS A 431 -14.17 1.92 19.86
N VAL A 432 -12.88 1.91 20.15
CA VAL A 432 -12.27 1.27 21.33
C VAL A 432 -11.16 2.17 21.88
N LYS A 433 -10.72 1.89 23.11
CA LYS A 433 -9.59 2.60 23.71
C LYS A 433 -8.31 2.31 22.92
N ALA A 434 -7.50 3.34 22.69
CA ALA A 434 -6.20 3.20 22.04
C ALA A 434 -5.23 2.33 22.86
N ASN A 435 -4.35 1.59 22.18
CA ASN A 435 -3.25 0.88 22.81
C ASN A 435 -2.31 1.86 23.52
N THR A 436 -1.79 1.47 24.66
CA THR A 436 -0.76 2.24 25.40
C THR A 436 0.63 1.67 25.21
N THR A 437 0.73 0.42 24.76
CA THR A 437 1.97 -0.32 24.52
C THR A 437 1.96 -0.98 23.15
N ALA A 438 3.13 -1.26 22.62
CA ALA A 438 3.26 -2.04 21.40
C ALA A 438 2.75 -3.48 21.61
N PRO A 439 2.03 -4.08 20.66
CA PRO A 439 1.57 -5.46 20.77
C PRO A 439 2.76 -6.44 20.73
N SER A 440 2.65 -7.54 21.48
CA SER A 440 3.62 -8.64 21.39
C SER A 440 3.60 -9.30 20.01
N PRO A 441 4.63 -10.07 19.64
CA PRO A 441 4.64 -10.81 18.38
C PRO A 441 3.42 -11.73 18.21
N GLY A 442 3.01 -12.45 19.27
CA GLY A 442 1.82 -13.32 19.25
C GLY A 442 0.52 -12.55 19.06
N GLN A 443 0.33 -11.48 19.83
CA GLN A 443 -0.83 -10.58 19.66
C GLN A 443 -0.90 -9.99 18.25
N MET A 444 0.25 -9.63 17.68
CA MET A 444 0.29 -9.08 16.32
C MET A 444 -0.05 -10.13 15.26
N ALA A 445 0.42 -11.37 15.44
CA ALA A 445 0.05 -12.47 14.54
C ALA A 445 -1.44 -12.75 14.58
N GLU A 446 -2.04 -12.80 15.75
CA GLU A 446 -3.48 -12.98 15.94
C GLU A 446 -4.26 -11.82 15.30
N PHE A 447 -3.89 -10.58 15.59
CA PHE A 447 -4.54 -9.40 15.01
C PHE A 447 -4.50 -9.38 13.47
N ILE A 448 -3.42 -9.84 12.86
CA ILE A 448 -3.30 -9.90 11.39
C ILE A 448 -4.07 -11.08 10.81
N LYS A 449 -3.94 -12.28 11.39
CA LYS A 449 -4.52 -13.52 10.85
C LYS A 449 -6.00 -13.68 11.15
N SER A 450 -6.45 -13.20 12.32
CA SER A 450 -7.84 -13.26 12.80
C SER A 450 -8.33 -11.86 13.18
N PRO A 451 -8.43 -10.92 12.22
CA PRO A 451 -8.69 -9.53 12.55
C PRO A 451 -10.09 -9.35 13.15
N PRO A 452 -10.21 -8.56 14.24
CA PRO A 452 -11.51 -8.16 14.74
C PRO A 452 -12.24 -7.26 13.72
N PRO A 453 -13.57 -7.10 13.84
CA PRO A 453 -14.32 -6.16 13.01
C PRO A 453 -13.77 -4.73 13.16
N MET A 454 -13.34 -4.13 12.03
CA MET A 454 -12.76 -2.78 11.95
C MET A 454 -13.48 -1.96 10.87
N TYR A 455 -13.52 -0.64 11.01
CA TYR A 455 -14.11 0.25 10.00
C TYR A 455 -13.41 0.10 8.64
N CYS A 456 -12.09 -0.07 8.62
CA CYS A 456 -11.31 -0.19 7.39
C CYS A 456 -11.50 -1.52 6.64
N TYR A 457 -12.34 -2.42 7.15
CA TYR A 457 -12.71 -3.69 6.49
C TYR A 457 -14.23 -3.79 6.23
N VAL A 458 -14.90 -2.70 6.00
CA VAL A 458 -16.33 -2.74 5.66
C VAL A 458 -16.47 -2.87 4.15
N ALA A 459 -16.97 -4.03 3.68
CA ALA A 459 -17.36 -4.20 2.30
C ALA A 459 -18.48 -3.20 1.92
N PRO A 460 -18.51 -2.69 0.69
CA PRO A 460 -17.69 -3.03 -0.48
C PRO A 460 -16.44 -2.17 -0.66
N TYR A 461 -16.12 -1.28 0.26
CA TYR A 461 -15.09 -0.25 0.09
C TYR A 461 -13.66 -0.74 0.31
N ALA A 462 -13.47 -1.84 1.03
CA ALA A 462 -12.16 -2.43 1.22
C ALA A 462 -12.02 -3.70 0.39
N SER A 463 -11.08 -3.73 -0.54
CA SER A 463 -10.62 -4.99 -1.10
C SER A 463 -9.83 -5.74 -0.04
N TYR A 464 -10.03 -7.06 0.08
CA TYR A 464 -9.31 -7.87 1.05
C TYR A 464 -7.78 -7.67 0.96
N PRO A 465 -7.15 -7.63 -0.25
CA PRO A 465 -5.73 -7.35 -0.39
C PRO A 465 -5.26 -5.97 0.08
N SER A 466 -6.15 -4.99 0.21
CA SER A 466 -5.82 -3.69 0.81
C SER A 466 -5.79 -3.75 2.33
N TYR A 467 -6.63 -4.60 2.93
CA TYR A 467 -6.76 -4.76 4.37
C TYR A 467 -5.79 -5.79 4.93
N ARG A 468 -5.68 -6.97 4.28
CA ARG A 468 -4.76 -8.07 4.65
C ARG A 468 -4.05 -8.61 3.42
N TRP A 469 -2.77 -8.85 3.55
CA TRP A 469 -1.92 -9.30 2.46
C TRP A 469 -0.85 -10.28 2.95
N CYS A 470 -0.39 -11.12 2.04
CA CYS A 470 0.72 -12.02 2.27
C CYS A 470 1.65 -11.99 1.05
N VAL A 471 2.93 -11.81 1.29
CA VAL A 471 3.97 -11.88 0.26
C VAL A 471 5.00 -12.93 0.67
N GLN A 472 5.33 -13.81 -0.25
CA GLN A 472 6.35 -14.83 -0.07
C GLN A 472 7.59 -14.47 -0.88
N TYR A 473 8.74 -14.72 -0.28
CA TYR A 473 10.05 -14.69 -0.96
C TYR A 473 10.81 -15.99 -0.69
N SER A 474 11.52 -16.49 -1.69
CA SER A 474 12.60 -17.45 -1.47
C SER A 474 13.75 -16.75 -0.74
N ARG A 475 14.71 -17.52 -0.20
CA ARG A 475 15.90 -16.95 0.41
C ARG A 475 16.65 -16.06 -0.57
N GLU A 476 16.89 -16.53 -1.79
CA GLU A 476 17.60 -15.81 -2.84
C GLU A 476 16.89 -14.51 -3.24
N GLU A 477 15.56 -14.52 -3.41
CA GLU A 477 14.78 -13.32 -3.69
C GLU A 477 14.91 -12.29 -2.57
N LEU A 478 14.86 -12.71 -1.31
CA LEU A 478 15.03 -11.80 -0.17
C LEU A 478 16.47 -11.28 -0.06
N GLU A 479 17.49 -12.12 -0.28
CA GLU A 479 18.90 -11.72 -0.35
C GLU A 479 19.10 -10.62 -1.39
N ASN A 480 18.62 -10.82 -2.62
CA ASN A 480 18.71 -9.85 -3.70
C ASN A 480 17.98 -8.52 -3.40
N LEU A 481 16.91 -8.54 -2.60
CA LEU A 481 16.19 -7.34 -2.20
C LEU A 481 16.91 -6.53 -1.12
N VAL A 482 17.46 -7.21 -0.09
CA VAL A 482 18.00 -6.52 1.10
C VAL A 482 19.49 -6.28 1.00
N ASP A 483 20.21 -7.13 0.25
CA ASP A 483 21.67 -7.13 0.11
C ASP A 483 22.10 -7.53 -1.32
N PRO A 484 21.84 -6.70 -2.34
CA PRO A 484 22.18 -7.02 -3.74
C PRO A 484 23.67 -7.29 -3.98
N GLN A 485 24.54 -6.90 -3.05
CA GLN A 485 25.99 -7.10 -3.11
C GLN A 485 26.45 -8.33 -2.33
N HIS A 486 25.52 -9.08 -1.70
CA HIS A 486 25.79 -10.29 -0.91
C HIS A 486 26.84 -10.11 0.19
N THR A 487 26.87 -8.94 0.84
CA THR A 487 27.87 -8.58 1.87
C THR A 487 27.68 -9.33 3.17
N ILE A 488 26.43 -9.76 3.50
CA ILE A 488 26.13 -10.53 4.72
C ILE A 488 26.14 -12.05 4.50
N GLY A 489 26.39 -12.50 3.26
CA GLY A 489 26.32 -13.92 2.90
C GLY A 489 24.88 -14.45 2.87
N TYR A 490 24.70 -15.75 3.17
CA TYR A 490 23.37 -16.38 3.15
C TYR A 490 22.54 -15.97 4.37
N ILE A 491 21.26 -15.65 4.17
CA ILE A 491 20.32 -15.34 5.27
C ILE A 491 20.10 -16.59 6.15
N LYS A 492 20.39 -16.44 7.45
CA LYS A 492 20.13 -17.44 8.50
C LYS A 492 18.84 -17.19 9.28
N GLY A 493 18.36 -15.96 9.26
CA GLY A 493 17.15 -15.59 9.97
C GLY A 493 16.82 -14.12 9.82
N VAL A 494 15.61 -13.79 10.26
CA VAL A 494 15.10 -12.41 10.31
C VAL A 494 14.42 -12.17 11.66
N GLN A 495 14.41 -10.92 12.11
CA GLN A 495 13.82 -10.56 13.40
C GLN A 495 13.18 -9.19 13.34
N VAL A 496 11.97 -9.08 13.87
CA VAL A 496 11.36 -7.80 14.21
C VAL A 496 11.93 -7.36 15.57
N ASN A 497 12.72 -6.31 15.60
CA ASN A 497 13.35 -5.82 16.83
C ASN A 497 12.39 -4.96 17.65
N SER A 498 11.60 -4.13 16.98
CA SER A 498 10.67 -3.22 17.65
C SER A 498 9.47 -2.88 16.78
N ARG A 499 8.37 -2.53 17.46
CA ARG A 499 7.11 -2.03 16.87
C ARG A 499 6.66 -0.79 17.62
N ASP A 500 5.84 0.01 16.95
CA ASP A 500 5.08 1.06 17.62
C ASP A 500 3.75 0.52 18.20
N ILE A 501 2.98 1.39 18.84
CA ILE A 501 1.68 1.03 19.44
C ILE A 501 0.62 0.61 18.41
N SER A 502 0.80 0.94 17.14
CA SER A 502 -0.06 0.49 16.03
C SER A 502 0.30 -0.92 15.53
N GLY A 503 1.37 -1.51 16.05
CA GLY A 503 1.92 -2.78 15.59
C GLY A 503 2.84 -2.69 14.37
N ARG A 504 3.12 -1.49 13.87
CA ARG A 504 4.05 -1.31 12.74
C ARG A 504 5.47 -1.53 13.18
N VAL A 505 6.22 -2.23 12.34
CA VAL A 505 7.65 -2.51 12.55
C VAL A 505 8.44 -1.22 12.39
N THR A 506 9.24 -0.90 13.41
CA THR A 506 10.12 0.27 13.44
C THR A 506 11.58 -0.10 13.26
N SER A 507 11.95 -1.35 13.56
CA SER A 507 13.28 -1.89 13.32
C SER A 507 13.19 -3.37 12.97
N PHE A 508 13.89 -3.77 11.91
CA PHE A 508 13.91 -5.13 11.37
C PHE A 508 15.34 -5.55 11.08
N THR A 509 15.74 -6.74 11.56
CA THR A 509 17.07 -7.31 11.35
C THR A 509 17.02 -8.46 10.36
N VAL A 510 17.95 -8.45 9.42
CA VAL A 510 18.27 -9.60 8.57
C VAL A 510 19.66 -10.11 8.96
N GLN A 511 19.72 -11.35 9.43
CA GLN A 511 20.94 -11.98 9.90
C GLN A 511 21.48 -12.93 8.83
N GLY A 512 22.67 -12.67 8.34
CA GLY A 512 23.38 -13.51 7.39
C GLY A 512 24.48 -14.35 8.05
N THR A 513 25.19 -15.13 7.23
CA THR A 513 26.34 -15.96 7.66
C THR A 513 27.58 -15.12 7.93
N LEU A 514 27.74 -13.97 7.28
CA LEU A 514 28.92 -13.11 7.33
C LEU A 514 28.65 -11.77 8.02
N GLY A 515 27.38 -11.40 8.23
CA GLY A 515 27.03 -10.10 8.82
C GLY A 515 25.56 -9.94 9.12
N VAL A 516 25.19 -8.71 9.45
CA VAL A 516 23.83 -8.33 9.85
C VAL A 516 23.44 -7.01 9.18
N ILE A 517 22.21 -6.93 8.67
CA ILE A 517 21.61 -5.68 8.20
C ILE A 517 20.45 -5.32 9.12
N VAL A 518 20.45 -4.08 9.64
CA VAL A 518 19.32 -3.51 10.38
C VAL A 518 18.63 -2.48 9.51
N ILE A 519 17.32 -2.66 9.33
CA ILE A 519 16.46 -1.79 8.49
C ILE A 519 15.56 -0.99 9.42
N GLY A 520 15.65 0.34 9.35
CA GLY A 520 14.81 1.27 10.11
C GLY A 520 13.46 1.52 9.43
N SER A 521 12.51 2.10 10.17
CA SER A 521 11.10 2.28 9.78
C SER A 521 10.90 2.93 8.42
N ARG A 522 11.71 3.94 8.06
CA ARG A 522 11.63 4.66 6.79
C ARG A 522 11.84 3.75 5.57
N ASP A 523 12.77 2.80 5.68
CA ASP A 523 13.25 2.00 4.55
C ASP A 523 12.62 0.60 4.49
N ILE A 524 11.96 0.14 5.56
CA ILE A 524 11.40 -1.22 5.68
C ILE A 524 10.58 -1.60 4.44
N ARG A 525 9.62 -0.75 4.05
CA ARG A 525 8.75 -1.06 2.91
C ARG A 525 9.53 -1.20 1.60
N ALA A 526 10.44 -0.27 1.34
CA ALA A 526 11.20 -0.24 0.09
C ALA A 526 12.20 -1.39 0.02
N LYS A 527 13.00 -1.60 1.05
CA LYS A 527 14.04 -2.64 1.09
C LYS A 527 13.47 -4.06 1.12
N LEU A 528 12.26 -4.25 1.63
CA LEU A 528 11.57 -5.54 1.60
C LEU A 528 10.64 -5.68 0.37
N GLY A 529 11.08 -5.18 -0.79
CA GLY A 529 10.41 -5.37 -2.06
C GLY A 529 9.20 -4.46 -2.31
N GLY A 530 9.02 -3.38 -1.52
CA GLY A 530 7.89 -2.45 -1.62
C GLY A 530 6.63 -3.00 -0.98
N LEU A 531 6.74 -3.51 0.25
CA LEU A 531 5.60 -3.99 1.04
C LEU A 531 4.50 -2.92 1.14
N LYS A 532 3.25 -3.34 1.16
CA LYS A 532 2.09 -2.42 1.22
C LYS A 532 2.12 -1.53 2.46
N SER A 533 2.55 -2.07 3.59
CA SER A 533 2.70 -1.34 4.85
C SER A 533 3.88 -1.91 5.66
N SER A 534 4.24 -1.24 6.76
CA SER A 534 5.16 -1.79 7.76
C SER A 534 4.45 -2.55 8.90
N MET A 535 3.12 -2.74 8.80
CA MET A 535 2.36 -3.58 9.73
C MET A 535 2.39 -5.03 9.24
N PHE A 536 3.32 -5.83 9.74
CA PHE A 536 3.44 -7.24 9.33
C PHE A 536 4.06 -8.11 10.43
N VAL A 537 3.86 -9.41 10.32
CA VAL A 537 4.67 -10.45 10.94
C VAL A 537 5.48 -11.14 9.85
N CYS A 538 6.69 -11.55 10.16
CA CYS A 538 7.51 -12.33 9.25
C CYS A 538 7.71 -13.72 9.84
N GLU A 539 7.39 -14.73 9.06
CA GLU A 539 7.57 -16.13 9.40
C GLU A 539 8.42 -16.79 8.32
N TYR A 540 9.19 -17.82 8.67
CA TYR A 540 9.96 -18.54 7.68
C TYR A 540 9.89 -20.06 7.85
N GLN A 541 10.14 -20.75 6.76
CA GLN A 541 10.23 -22.19 6.68
C GLN A 541 11.69 -22.60 6.52
N LEU A 542 12.11 -23.59 7.26
CA LEU A 542 13.44 -24.18 7.16
C LEU A 542 13.50 -25.20 6.03
N ALA A 543 14.65 -25.31 5.38
CA ALA A 543 15.00 -26.45 4.56
C ALA A 543 15.56 -27.58 5.46
N ARG A 544 15.75 -28.78 4.89
CA ARG A 544 16.32 -29.94 5.62
C ARG A 544 17.72 -29.70 6.20
N ASN A 545 18.46 -28.74 5.65
CA ASN A 545 19.77 -28.33 6.18
C ASN A 545 19.69 -27.33 7.34
N GLY A 546 18.49 -27.03 7.85
CA GLY A 546 18.24 -26.12 8.95
C GLY A 546 18.32 -24.62 8.60
N LEU A 547 18.58 -24.25 7.35
CA LEU A 547 18.58 -22.86 6.91
C LEU A 547 17.18 -22.45 6.40
N PRO A 548 16.77 -21.20 6.58
CA PRO A 548 15.54 -20.67 5.96
C PRO A 548 15.61 -20.80 4.43
N ASN A 549 14.53 -21.27 3.83
CA ASN A 549 14.39 -21.32 2.37
C ASN A 549 13.23 -20.47 1.83
N THR A 550 12.27 -20.14 2.68
CA THR A 550 11.07 -19.39 2.31
C THR A 550 10.70 -18.44 3.44
N PHE A 551 10.44 -17.19 3.12
CA PHE A 551 10.00 -16.15 4.05
C PHE A 551 8.60 -15.68 3.67
N LEU A 552 7.72 -15.59 4.66
CA LEU A 552 6.33 -15.12 4.53
C LEU A 552 6.18 -13.81 5.30
N PHE A 553 5.91 -12.75 4.59
CA PHE A 553 5.52 -11.46 5.16
C PHE A 553 3.99 -11.36 5.13
N ILE A 554 3.37 -11.50 6.29
CA ILE A 554 1.91 -11.50 6.45
C ILE A 554 1.55 -10.18 7.13
N GLY A 555 0.74 -9.35 6.49
CA GLY A 555 0.55 -7.99 6.97
C GLY A 555 -0.84 -7.40 6.78
N GLY A 556 -0.99 -6.16 7.25
CA GLY A 556 -2.24 -5.42 7.17
C GLY A 556 -2.06 -3.97 6.75
N GLY A 557 -3.04 -3.45 6.01
CA GLY A 557 -3.09 -2.09 5.54
C GLY A 557 -2.28 -1.79 4.28
N TRP A 558 -2.52 -0.60 3.71
CA TRP A 558 -1.84 -0.10 2.52
C TRP A 558 -1.51 1.40 2.67
N GLY A 559 -0.24 1.73 2.56
CA GLY A 559 0.29 3.07 2.74
C GLY A 559 1.08 3.23 4.04
N HIS A 560 1.41 4.46 4.38
CA HIS A 560 2.16 4.80 5.59
C HIS A 560 1.32 4.65 6.87
N GLY A 561 -0.01 4.68 6.77
CA GLY A 561 -0.93 4.50 7.88
C GLY A 561 -1.16 5.73 8.75
N VAL A 562 -0.60 6.89 8.42
CA VAL A 562 -0.71 8.12 9.24
C VAL A 562 -1.95 8.92 8.85
N GLY A 563 -2.67 9.45 9.83
CA GLY A 563 -3.84 10.28 9.66
C GLY A 563 -5.09 9.52 9.20
N LEU A 564 -5.89 10.12 8.32
CA LEU A 564 -7.17 9.55 7.89
C LEU A 564 -6.99 8.25 7.09
N CYS A 565 -7.59 7.17 7.58
CA CYS A 565 -7.76 5.93 6.82
C CYS A 565 -8.93 6.08 5.85
N GLN A 566 -8.67 6.08 4.53
CA GLN A 566 -9.71 6.30 3.52
C GLN A 566 -10.81 5.23 3.57
N THR A 567 -10.42 3.95 3.62
CA THR A 567 -11.38 2.84 3.77
C THR A 567 -12.08 2.85 5.12
N GLY A 568 -11.39 3.25 6.19
CA GLY A 568 -11.97 3.40 7.52
C GLY A 568 -13.00 4.53 7.58
N ALA A 569 -12.70 5.68 6.96
CA ALA A 569 -13.65 6.77 6.81
C ALA A 569 -14.91 6.33 6.07
N ALA A 570 -14.76 5.51 5.01
CA ALA A 570 -15.89 4.92 4.30
C ALA A 570 -16.71 3.96 5.18
N GLY A 571 -16.06 3.11 5.98
CA GLY A 571 -16.73 2.22 6.92
C GLY A 571 -17.46 2.96 8.05
N MET A 572 -16.85 4.01 8.59
CA MET A 572 -17.50 4.90 9.57
C MET A 572 -18.75 5.55 8.96
N ALA A 573 -18.64 6.04 7.72
CA ALA A 573 -19.75 6.68 7.02
C ALA A 573 -20.92 5.71 6.76
N VAL A 574 -20.63 4.46 6.38
CA VAL A 574 -21.66 3.39 6.27
C VAL A 574 -22.34 3.12 7.61
N SER A 575 -21.60 3.24 8.72
CA SER A 575 -22.17 3.13 10.07
C SER A 575 -22.95 4.38 10.51
N GLY A 576 -23.20 5.34 9.61
CA GLY A 576 -23.98 6.56 9.88
C GLY A 576 -23.19 7.73 10.47
N ILE A 577 -21.86 7.59 10.64
CA ILE A 577 -21.00 8.61 11.23
C ILE A 577 -20.77 9.74 10.20
N LYS A 578 -20.92 10.99 10.63
CA LYS A 578 -20.81 12.17 9.79
C LYS A 578 -19.36 12.60 9.61
N PHE A 579 -19.06 13.31 8.50
CA PHE A 579 -17.70 13.70 8.12
C PHE A 579 -16.94 14.45 9.24
N ARG A 580 -17.61 15.28 10.04
CA ARG A 580 -16.98 16.00 11.16
C ARG A 580 -16.49 15.06 12.25
N ASP A 581 -17.25 14.02 12.56
CA ASP A 581 -16.87 13.05 13.58
C ASP A 581 -15.84 12.06 13.04
N ILE A 582 -15.86 11.76 11.72
CA ILE A 582 -14.80 11.03 11.03
C ILE A 582 -13.47 11.81 11.16
N LEU A 583 -13.48 13.12 10.88
CA LEU A 583 -12.31 13.97 11.01
C LEU A 583 -11.79 14.03 12.45
N LYS A 584 -12.65 14.20 13.44
CA LYS A 584 -12.29 14.19 14.88
C LYS A 584 -11.68 12.86 15.31
N HIS A 585 -12.14 11.74 14.73
CA HIS A 585 -11.58 10.43 15.02
C HIS A 585 -10.13 10.31 14.54
N TYR A 586 -9.84 10.70 13.30
CA TYR A 586 -8.50 10.54 12.71
C TYR A 586 -7.54 11.70 13.00
N TYR A 587 -8.06 12.86 13.43
CA TYR A 587 -7.29 14.05 13.80
C TYR A 587 -7.77 14.59 15.17
N PRO A 588 -7.53 13.85 16.28
CA PRO A 588 -8.21 14.09 17.55
C PRO A 588 -7.97 15.47 18.16
N GLU A 589 -6.82 16.06 17.96
CA GLU A 589 -6.47 17.38 18.51
C GLU A 589 -6.66 18.53 17.49
N ALA A 590 -7.14 18.24 16.29
CA ALA A 590 -7.35 19.25 15.28
C ALA A 590 -8.66 20.01 15.49
N ILE A 591 -8.62 21.30 15.21
CA ILE A 591 -9.80 22.19 15.26
C ILE A 591 -10.40 22.30 13.86
N ILE A 592 -11.67 21.97 13.71
CA ILE A 592 -12.41 22.14 12.46
C ILE A 592 -12.90 23.60 12.39
N LYS A 593 -12.44 24.36 11.39
CA LYS A 593 -12.92 25.72 11.10
C LYS A 593 -13.81 25.71 9.86
N ASP A 594 -14.93 26.45 9.91
CA ASP A 594 -15.93 26.52 8.84
C ASP A 594 -15.67 27.60 7.78
N LYS A 595 -14.81 28.56 8.07
CA LYS A 595 -14.43 29.67 7.17
C LYS A 595 -12.94 29.88 7.27
N CYS A 596 -12.18 29.12 6.47
CA CYS A 596 -10.71 29.20 6.52
C CYS A 596 -10.12 30.21 5.53
N TYR A 597 -10.96 30.82 4.68
CA TYR A 597 -10.69 31.95 3.78
C TYR A 597 -11.96 32.74 3.49
#